data_a19c6450e4ab801e8aa2f31d41893e04
#
_entry.id   a19c6450e4ab801e8aa2f31d41893e04
#
_cell.length_a   1.000
_cell.length_b   1.000
_cell.length_c   1.000
_cell.angle_alpha   90.00
_cell.angle_beta   90.00
_cell.angle_gamma   90.00
#
_symmetry.space_group_name_H-M   'P 1'
#
loop_
_entity.id
_entity.type
_entity.pdbx_description
1 polymer ?
#
loop_
_entity_poly.entity_id
_entity_poly.type
_entity_poly.pdbx_seq_one_letter_code
_entity_poly.pdbx_strand_id
1 'polypeptide(L)'
;GPDIAAAYSNHPIEAELKSGGKTWFIGAGGPMGQMHAQRAIRLAQPPATILCTARTPHRLVELEEAFGAEAGERCIEFVTFSLSSTDYEQRLAAIAGDGFDNIVIMAPSTTAIADAAAYLAPGGVMNVFAGLKRGTMVPLDLSGVYQQGLRFIGHTSSTIEDLRQMLDQTEAGQLSPNRSVKAIGSLDAFRDGLAAVRDARFPGKVVIYPQIKDFPLTPLTELSETLPTVYAKLKDGREWTVEAEREFLDIMLP
;
A
#
# COMPACT_ATOMS: atom_id res chain seq x y z
N GLY A 1 -20.36 -21.69 21.89
CA GLY A 1 -19.73 -22.42 22.98
C GLY A 1 -18.22 -22.44 22.82
N PRO A 2 -17.41 -22.86 23.82
CA PRO A 2 -15.94 -22.84 23.73
C PRO A 2 -15.38 -23.62 22.53
N ASP A 3 -16.08 -24.67 22.10
CA ASP A 3 -15.65 -25.50 20.97
C ASP A 3 -15.71 -24.76 19.61
N ILE A 4 -16.64 -23.82 19.48
CA ILE A 4 -16.74 -22.99 18.26
C ILE A 4 -15.58 -22.01 18.19
N ALA A 5 -15.23 -21.35 19.31
CA ALA A 5 -14.10 -20.45 19.36
C ALA A 5 -12.77 -21.16 19.09
N ALA A 6 -12.59 -22.38 19.61
CA ALA A 6 -11.40 -23.20 19.35
C ALA A 6 -11.33 -23.67 17.88
N ALA A 7 -12.45 -24.02 17.27
CA ALA A 7 -12.50 -24.40 15.84
C ALA A 7 -12.12 -23.22 14.93
N TYR A 8 -12.55 -22.01 15.25
CA TYR A 8 -12.20 -20.80 14.47
C TYR A 8 -10.77 -20.32 14.72
N SER A 9 -10.20 -20.54 15.91
CA SER A 9 -8.82 -20.12 16.21
C SER A 9 -7.76 -21.02 15.56
N ASN A 10 -8.14 -22.24 15.14
CA ASN A 10 -7.25 -23.19 14.49
C ASN A 10 -7.29 -23.15 12.95
N HIS A 11 -8.12 -22.29 12.36
CA HIS A 11 -8.02 -22.01 10.93
C HIS A 11 -7.03 -20.86 10.75
N PRO A 12 -5.83 -21.10 10.20
CA PRO A 12 -4.99 -20.01 9.78
C PRO A 12 -5.80 -19.20 8.76
N ILE A 13 -5.96 -17.89 9.02
CA ILE A 13 -6.46 -16.97 8.02
C ILE A 13 -5.32 -16.84 7.01
N GLU A 14 -5.24 -17.76 6.07
CA GLU A 14 -4.35 -17.62 4.93
C GLU A 14 -4.83 -16.43 4.12
N ALA A 15 -4.22 -15.30 4.39
CA ALA A 15 -4.50 -14.04 3.72
C ALA A 15 -3.52 -13.78 2.58
N GLU A 16 -2.94 -14.83 2.01
CA GLU A 16 -2.14 -14.69 0.80
C GLU A 16 -3.04 -14.33 -0.39
N LEU A 17 -2.49 -13.50 -1.29
CA LEU A 17 -3.16 -13.20 -2.54
C LEU A 17 -3.19 -14.49 -3.40
N LYS A 18 -4.32 -14.73 -4.03
CA LYS A 18 -4.49 -15.93 -4.86
C LYS A 18 -3.53 -15.91 -6.04
N SER A 19 -2.70 -16.94 -6.13
CA SER A 19 -1.81 -17.14 -7.26
C SER A 19 -2.59 -17.22 -8.59
N GLY A 20 -2.17 -16.44 -9.58
CA GLY A 20 -2.84 -16.36 -10.88
C GLY A 20 -4.26 -15.77 -10.85
N GLY A 21 -4.71 -15.31 -9.67
CA GLY A 21 -6.03 -14.69 -9.48
C GLY A 21 -6.07 -13.21 -9.79
N LYS A 22 -7.20 -12.57 -9.48
CA LYS A 22 -7.42 -11.13 -9.62
C LYS A 22 -7.43 -10.45 -8.27
N THR A 23 -6.62 -9.41 -8.11
CA THR A 23 -6.54 -8.62 -6.88
C THR A 23 -6.89 -7.17 -7.15
N TRP A 24 -7.73 -6.59 -6.31
CA TRP A 24 -8.10 -5.17 -6.37
C TRP A 24 -7.68 -4.43 -5.10
N PHE A 25 -6.80 -3.44 -5.26
CA PHE A 25 -6.38 -2.52 -4.21
C PHE A 25 -7.15 -1.20 -4.29
N ILE A 26 -8.01 -0.92 -3.33
CA ILE A 26 -8.83 0.30 -3.27
C ILE A 26 -8.18 1.32 -2.35
N GLY A 27 -7.92 2.53 -2.88
CA GLY A 27 -7.16 3.56 -2.17
C GLY A 27 -5.64 3.40 -2.35
N ALA A 28 -5.22 2.80 -3.46
CA ALA A 28 -3.84 2.43 -3.75
C ALA A 28 -2.87 3.61 -3.94
N GLY A 29 -3.36 4.83 -4.12
CA GLY A 29 -2.51 6.00 -4.38
C GLY A 29 -1.71 6.51 -3.17
N GLY A 30 -1.84 5.91 -1.99
CA GLY A 30 -1.09 6.25 -0.79
C GLY A 30 0.14 5.35 -0.57
N PRO A 31 0.97 5.65 0.47
CA PRO A 31 2.16 4.89 0.77
C PRO A 31 1.89 3.40 0.98
N MET A 32 0.80 3.08 1.68
CA MET A 32 0.41 1.69 1.92
C MET A 32 0.02 0.97 0.62
N GLY A 33 -0.66 1.68 -0.30
CA GLY A 33 -1.01 1.13 -1.60
C GLY A 33 0.21 0.79 -2.44
N GLN A 34 1.21 1.64 -2.46
CA GLN A 34 2.49 1.37 -3.13
C GLN A 34 3.17 0.13 -2.56
N MET A 35 3.20 -0.01 -1.23
CA MET A 35 3.79 -1.19 -0.57
C MET A 35 3.02 -2.48 -0.88
N HIS A 36 1.69 -2.43 -0.89
CA HIS A 36 0.86 -3.59 -1.25
C HIS A 36 1.04 -3.99 -2.71
N ALA A 37 1.05 -3.03 -3.63
CA ALA A 37 1.30 -3.27 -5.05
C ALA A 37 2.68 -3.89 -5.27
N GLN A 38 3.73 -3.32 -4.68
CA GLN A 38 5.09 -3.86 -4.76
C GLN A 38 5.16 -5.30 -4.25
N ARG A 39 4.60 -5.55 -3.05
CA ARG A 39 4.58 -6.90 -2.49
C ARG A 39 3.83 -7.89 -3.41
N ALA A 40 2.65 -7.50 -3.89
CA ALA A 40 1.85 -8.37 -4.75
C ALA A 40 2.57 -8.75 -6.05
N ILE A 41 3.23 -7.77 -6.69
CA ILE A 41 4.02 -7.99 -7.89
C ILE A 41 5.19 -8.95 -7.62
N ARG A 42 5.85 -8.82 -6.46
CA ARG A 42 7.07 -9.57 -6.11
C ARG A 42 6.83 -10.91 -5.43
N LEU A 43 5.58 -11.31 -5.21
CA LEU A 43 5.28 -12.66 -4.73
C LEU A 43 5.92 -13.72 -5.62
N ALA A 44 6.30 -14.85 -5.05
CA ALA A 44 6.81 -16.00 -5.81
C ALA A 44 5.78 -16.48 -6.83
N GLN A 45 4.51 -16.43 -6.46
CA GLN A 45 3.35 -16.74 -7.30
C GLN A 45 2.37 -15.56 -7.26
N PRO A 46 2.54 -14.55 -8.09
CA PRO A 46 1.72 -13.34 -8.06
C PRO A 46 0.31 -13.56 -8.60
N PRO A 47 -0.63 -12.64 -8.34
CA PRO A 47 -1.87 -12.55 -9.09
C PRO A 47 -1.61 -12.34 -10.59
N ALA A 48 -2.48 -12.83 -11.45
CA ALA A 48 -2.41 -12.54 -12.89
C ALA A 48 -2.85 -11.11 -13.21
N THR A 49 -3.82 -10.58 -12.45
CA THR A 49 -4.31 -9.21 -12.62
C THR A 49 -4.24 -8.47 -11.29
N ILE A 50 -3.66 -7.28 -11.30
CA ILE A 50 -3.63 -6.34 -10.18
C ILE A 50 -4.28 -5.04 -10.62
N LEU A 51 -5.43 -4.74 -10.04
CA LEU A 51 -6.12 -3.48 -10.20
C LEU A 51 -5.82 -2.55 -9.02
N CYS A 52 -5.35 -1.34 -9.31
CA CYS A 52 -5.13 -0.29 -8.33
C CYS A 52 -6.05 0.91 -8.60
N THR A 53 -6.91 1.25 -7.67
CA THR A 53 -7.81 2.40 -7.81
C THR A 53 -7.61 3.42 -6.69
N ALA A 54 -7.79 4.70 -7.02
CA ALA A 54 -7.77 5.80 -6.07
C ALA A 54 -8.59 6.98 -6.62
N ARG A 55 -8.87 7.96 -5.77
CA ARG A 55 -9.59 9.18 -6.20
C ARG A 55 -8.67 10.20 -6.90
N THR A 56 -7.40 10.16 -6.61
CA THR A 56 -6.42 11.18 -7.03
C THR A 56 -5.60 10.67 -8.23
N PRO A 57 -5.89 11.13 -9.46
CA PRO A 57 -5.30 10.58 -10.69
C PRO A 57 -3.77 10.60 -10.73
N HIS A 58 -3.12 11.72 -10.33
CA HIS A 58 -1.66 11.83 -10.39
C HIS A 58 -0.94 10.76 -9.56
N ARG A 59 -1.52 10.33 -8.44
CA ARG A 59 -0.95 9.26 -7.60
C ARG A 59 -1.01 7.88 -8.25
N LEU A 60 -1.96 7.69 -9.16
CA LEU A 60 -2.06 6.47 -9.95
C LEU A 60 -1.02 6.46 -11.08
N VAL A 61 -0.75 7.62 -11.67
CA VAL A 61 0.34 7.78 -12.64
C VAL A 61 1.69 7.44 -11.98
N GLU A 62 1.95 7.98 -10.79
CA GLU A 62 3.16 7.63 -10.02
C GLU A 62 3.27 6.12 -9.72
N LEU A 63 2.13 5.47 -9.47
CA LEU A 63 2.08 4.03 -9.21
C LEU A 63 2.39 3.23 -10.48
N GLU A 64 1.83 3.63 -11.61
CA GLU A 64 2.08 3.03 -12.92
C GLU A 64 3.55 3.19 -13.35
N GLU A 65 4.09 4.40 -13.24
CA GLU A 65 5.52 4.66 -13.48
C GLU A 65 6.44 3.83 -12.58
N ALA A 66 5.98 3.59 -11.34
CA ALA A 66 6.76 2.89 -10.35
C ALA A 66 6.83 1.39 -10.58
N PHE A 67 5.74 0.78 -11.05
CA PHE A 67 5.56 -0.67 -11.01
C PHE A 67 5.10 -1.29 -12.33
N GLY A 68 4.61 -0.50 -13.29
CA GLY A 68 4.08 -1.03 -14.56
C GLY A 68 5.08 -1.86 -15.34
N ALA A 69 6.33 -1.38 -15.43
CA ALA A 69 7.40 -2.12 -16.13
C ALA A 69 7.72 -3.45 -15.42
N GLU A 70 7.92 -3.43 -14.09
CA GLU A 70 8.20 -4.63 -13.29
C GLU A 70 7.07 -5.65 -13.38
N ALA A 71 5.81 -5.18 -13.35
CA ALA A 71 4.65 -6.04 -13.51
C ALA A 71 4.59 -6.68 -14.90
N GLY A 72 4.87 -5.89 -15.95
CA GLY A 72 4.92 -6.38 -17.32
C GLY A 72 5.99 -7.47 -17.55
N GLU A 73 7.18 -7.29 -17.00
CA GLU A 73 8.26 -8.29 -17.04
C GLU A 73 7.86 -9.61 -16.38
N ARG A 74 6.93 -9.56 -15.41
CA ARG A 74 6.40 -10.72 -14.70
C ARG A 74 5.07 -11.23 -15.29
N CYS A 75 4.67 -10.74 -16.45
CA CYS A 75 3.41 -11.09 -17.12
C CYS A 75 2.16 -10.84 -16.26
N ILE A 76 2.19 -9.80 -15.42
CA ILE A 76 1.06 -9.38 -14.60
C ILE A 76 0.32 -8.25 -15.34
N GLU A 77 -0.97 -8.39 -15.52
CA GLU A 77 -1.84 -7.32 -15.97
C GLU A 77 -2.00 -6.29 -14.83
N PHE A 78 -1.21 -5.20 -14.91
CA PHE A 78 -1.23 -4.13 -13.91
C PHE A 78 -2.06 -2.97 -14.43
N VAL A 79 -3.18 -2.68 -13.79
CA VAL A 79 -4.15 -1.68 -14.25
C VAL A 79 -4.35 -0.63 -13.19
N THR A 80 -4.33 0.63 -13.58
CA THR A 80 -4.63 1.75 -12.71
C THR A 80 -5.74 2.63 -13.30
N PHE A 81 -6.69 3.06 -12.48
CA PHE A 81 -7.61 4.12 -12.87
C PHE A 81 -8.28 4.81 -11.67
N SER A 82 -8.75 6.02 -11.92
CA SER A 82 -9.42 6.82 -10.92
C SER A 82 -10.88 6.41 -10.75
N LEU A 83 -11.32 6.28 -9.49
CA LEU A 83 -12.73 6.11 -9.14
C LEU A 83 -13.60 7.34 -9.50
N SER A 84 -12.95 8.45 -9.88
CA SER A 84 -13.64 9.67 -10.31
C SER A 84 -13.77 9.76 -11.84
N SER A 85 -13.29 8.78 -12.61
CA SER A 85 -13.47 8.76 -14.06
C SER A 85 -14.93 8.44 -14.42
N THR A 86 -15.41 9.02 -15.50
CA THR A 86 -16.81 8.86 -15.95
C THR A 86 -17.12 7.46 -16.46
N ASP A 87 -16.11 6.70 -16.83
CA ASP A 87 -16.17 5.34 -17.37
C ASP A 87 -15.77 4.26 -16.36
N TYR A 88 -15.61 4.66 -15.06
CA TYR A 88 -15.00 3.77 -14.08
C TYR A 88 -15.79 2.47 -13.89
N GLU A 89 -17.13 2.54 -13.86
CA GLU A 89 -17.98 1.37 -13.68
C GLU A 89 -17.85 0.38 -14.84
N GLN A 90 -17.82 0.88 -16.06
CA GLN A 90 -17.63 0.05 -17.25
C GLN A 90 -16.26 -0.63 -17.25
N ARG A 91 -15.20 0.11 -16.92
CA ARG A 91 -13.84 -0.44 -16.82
C ARG A 91 -13.72 -1.46 -15.71
N LEU A 92 -14.30 -1.15 -14.55
CA LEU A 92 -14.30 -2.06 -13.40
C LEU A 92 -15.02 -3.37 -13.75
N ALA A 93 -16.20 -3.30 -14.35
CA ALA A 93 -16.95 -4.48 -14.78
C ALA A 93 -16.18 -5.34 -15.79
N ALA A 94 -15.50 -4.70 -16.74
CA ALA A 94 -14.71 -5.40 -17.76
C ALA A 94 -13.52 -6.17 -17.14
N ILE A 95 -12.84 -5.59 -16.14
CA ILE A 95 -11.72 -6.23 -15.45
C ILE A 95 -12.21 -7.28 -14.45
N ALA A 96 -13.25 -6.98 -13.71
CA ALA A 96 -13.81 -7.89 -12.72
C ALA A 96 -14.25 -9.21 -13.35
N GLY A 97 -15.02 -9.16 -14.46
CA GLY A 97 -15.60 -10.38 -15.02
C GLY A 97 -16.40 -11.15 -13.95
N ASP A 98 -15.93 -12.35 -13.59
CA ASP A 98 -16.56 -13.18 -12.54
C ASP A 98 -16.23 -12.73 -11.10
N GLY A 99 -15.48 -11.63 -10.94
CA GLY A 99 -15.11 -11.03 -9.66
C GLY A 99 -13.62 -11.09 -9.35
N PHE A 100 -13.28 -10.50 -8.20
CA PHE A 100 -11.91 -10.47 -7.66
C PHE A 100 -11.75 -11.54 -6.59
N ASP A 101 -10.66 -12.28 -6.65
CA ASP A 101 -10.30 -13.26 -5.62
C ASP A 101 -9.88 -12.57 -4.31
N ASN A 102 -9.24 -11.40 -4.45
CA ASN A 102 -8.82 -10.59 -3.32
C ASN A 102 -9.18 -9.12 -3.53
N ILE A 103 -9.82 -8.51 -2.54
CA ILE A 103 -10.06 -7.06 -2.49
C ILE A 103 -9.42 -6.52 -1.20
N VAL A 104 -8.59 -5.50 -1.31
CA VAL A 104 -7.96 -4.85 -0.15
C VAL A 104 -8.42 -3.41 -0.07
N ILE A 105 -9.14 -3.08 1.00
CA ILE A 105 -9.67 -1.74 1.25
C ILE A 105 -8.66 -0.94 2.07
N MET A 106 -8.01 0.03 1.45
CA MET A 106 -7.04 0.92 2.12
C MET A 106 -7.57 2.33 2.35
N ALA A 107 -8.75 2.65 1.80
CA ALA A 107 -9.44 3.90 2.05
C ALA A 107 -10.50 3.74 3.14
N PRO A 108 -10.58 4.62 4.16
CA PRO A 108 -11.58 4.55 5.22
C PRO A 108 -12.97 5.05 4.71
N SER A 109 -13.53 4.34 3.75
CA SER A 109 -14.81 4.67 3.10
C SER A 109 -15.80 3.50 3.21
N THR A 110 -16.91 3.75 3.88
CA THR A 110 -18.01 2.77 4.02
C THR A 110 -18.66 2.43 2.67
N THR A 111 -18.79 3.42 1.79
CA THR A 111 -19.29 3.23 0.43
C THR A 111 -18.37 2.33 -0.37
N ALA A 112 -17.06 2.59 -0.33
CA ALA A 112 -16.09 1.74 -1.05
C ALA A 112 -16.11 0.28 -0.57
N ILE A 113 -16.34 0.03 0.73
CA ILE A 113 -16.47 -1.32 1.28
C ILE A 113 -17.76 -1.98 0.76
N ALA A 114 -18.88 -1.28 0.82
CA ALA A 114 -20.18 -1.82 0.37
C ALA A 114 -20.17 -2.13 -1.13
N ASP A 115 -19.73 -1.17 -1.95
CA ASP A 115 -19.71 -1.30 -3.41
C ASP A 115 -18.74 -2.41 -3.86
N ALA A 116 -17.55 -2.46 -3.26
CA ALA A 116 -16.56 -3.45 -3.63
C ALA A 116 -16.94 -4.89 -3.25
N ALA A 117 -17.74 -5.07 -2.19
CA ALA A 117 -18.18 -6.40 -1.76
C ALA A 117 -18.95 -7.15 -2.85
N ALA A 118 -19.68 -6.44 -3.71
CA ALA A 118 -20.43 -7.01 -4.83
C ALA A 118 -19.51 -7.59 -5.94
N TYR A 119 -18.25 -7.22 -5.95
CA TYR A 119 -17.27 -7.68 -6.93
C TYR A 119 -16.37 -8.83 -6.44
N LEU A 120 -16.67 -9.44 -5.28
CA LEU A 120 -15.94 -10.62 -4.84
C LEU A 120 -16.32 -11.85 -5.68
N ALA A 121 -15.32 -12.55 -6.16
CA ALA A 121 -15.50 -13.85 -6.80
C ALA A 121 -15.91 -14.91 -5.77
N PRO A 122 -16.52 -16.03 -6.17
CA PRO A 122 -16.77 -17.15 -5.26
C PRO A 122 -15.49 -17.59 -4.53
N GLY A 123 -15.58 -17.72 -3.21
CA GLY A 123 -14.43 -17.99 -2.33
C GLY A 123 -13.51 -16.78 -2.08
N GLY A 124 -13.85 -15.63 -2.63
CA GLY A 124 -13.04 -14.41 -2.54
C GLY A 124 -12.91 -13.86 -1.12
N VAL A 125 -11.86 -13.07 -0.92
CA VAL A 125 -11.51 -12.46 0.38
C VAL A 125 -11.48 -10.95 0.26
N MET A 126 -12.23 -10.24 1.09
CA MET A 126 -12.08 -8.82 1.32
C MET A 126 -11.32 -8.55 2.60
N ASN A 127 -10.18 -7.90 2.49
CA ASN A 127 -9.40 -7.41 3.63
C ASN A 127 -9.72 -5.92 3.86
N VAL A 128 -10.39 -5.61 4.96
CA VAL A 128 -10.62 -4.23 5.41
C VAL A 128 -9.39 -3.78 6.19
N PHE A 129 -8.40 -3.29 5.44
CA PHE A 129 -7.12 -2.80 5.98
C PHE A 129 -7.23 -1.37 6.52
N ALA A 130 -8.16 -0.57 5.99
CA ALA A 130 -8.35 0.82 6.40
C ALA A 130 -8.73 0.95 7.87
N GLY A 131 -8.14 1.93 8.55
CA GLY A 131 -8.52 2.30 9.92
C GLY A 131 -9.90 2.94 9.97
N LEU A 132 -10.89 2.21 10.44
CA LEU A 132 -12.25 2.68 10.64
C LEU A 132 -12.48 3.08 12.11
N LYS A 133 -13.29 4.12 12.32
CA LYS A 133 -13.68 4.52 13.68
C LYS A 133 -14.57 3.45 14.31
N ARG A 134 -14.43 3.25 15.63
CA ARG A 134 -15.32 2.35 16.36
C ARG A 134 -16.78 2.76 16.15
N GLY A 135 -17.65 1.79 15.87
CA GLY A 135 -19.08 2.02 15.59
C GLY A 135 -19.38 2.35 14.12
N THR A 136 -18.39 2.32 13.22
CA THR A 136 -18.66 2.42 11.78
C THR A 136 -19.52 1.24 11.32
N MET A 137 -20.62 1.53 10.64
CA MET A 137 -21.54 0.55 10.09
C MET A 137 -21.51 0.57 8.56
N VAL A 138 -21.54 -0.61 7.96
CA VAL A 138 -21.55 -0.80 6.51
C VAL A 138 -22.64 -1.82 6.15
N PRO A 139 -23.58 -1.52 5.23
CA PRO A 139 -24.52 -2.51 4.73
C PRO A 139 -23.79 -3.49 3.81
N LEU A 140 -23.81 -4.78 4.12
CA LEU A 140 -23.25 -5.85 3.32
C LEU A 140 -24.28 -6.94 3.08
N ASP A 141 -24.32 -7.47 1.86
CA ASP A 141 -25.04 -8.71 1.59
C ASP A 141 -24.17 -9.89 2.07
N LEU A 142 -24.58 -10.48 3.17
CA LEU A 142 -23.89 -11.63 3.76
C LEU A 142 -24.33 -12.96 3.17
N SER A 143 -25.30 -12.99 2.25
CA SER A 143 -25.72 -14.26 1.61
C SER A 143 -24.57 -14.94 0.88
N GLY A 144 -23.68 -14.15 0.26
CA GLY A 144 -22.48 -14.64 -0.39
C GLY A 144 -21.50 -15.38 0.54
N VAL A 145 -21.48 -15.04 1.84
CA VAL A 145 -20.64 -15.78 2.82
C VAL A 145 -21.10 -17.23 2.93
N TYR A 146 -22.41 -17.44 2.95
CA TYR A 146 -22.97 -18.80 3.03
C TYR A 146 -22.99 -19.51 1.66
N GLN A 147 -23.40 -18.80 0.62
CA GLN A 147 -23.65 -19.41 -0.70
C GLN A 147 -22.38 -19.60 -1.53
N GLN A 148 -21.41 -18.69 -1.38
CA GLN A 148 -20.23 -18.59 -2.23
C GLN A 148 -18.92 -18.68 -1.45
N GLY A 149 -18.98 -18.81 -0.11
CA GLY A 149 -17.79 -18.89 0.72
C GLY A 149 -16.99 -17.58 0.79
N LEU A 150 -17.64 -16.42 0.62
CA LEU A 150 -16.98 -15.11 0.74
C LEU A 150 -16.45 -14.90 2.17
N ARG A 151 -15.32 -14.26 2.26
CA ARG A 151 -14.67 -13.99 3.54
C ARG A 151 -14.40 -12.49 3.69
N PHE A 152 -14.77 -11.93 4.83
CA PHE A 152 -14.43 -10.57 5.24
C PHE A 152 -13.46 -10.66 6.41
N ILE A 153 -12.28 -10.12 6.22
CA ILE A 153 -11.20 -10.15 7.22
C ILE A 153 -10.70 -8.74 7.50
N GLY A 154 -9.99 -8.59 8.58
CA GLY A 154 -9.30 -7.35 8.95
C GLY A 154 -8.63 -7.55 10.30
N HIS A 155 -7.60 -6.76 10.54
CA HIS A 155 -6.91 -6.76 11.82
C HIS A 155 -6.35 -5.37 12.12
N THR A 156 -6.08 -5.11 13.37
CA THR A 156 -5.40 -3.89 13.81
C THR A 156 -4.00 -4.24 14.29
N SER A 157 -3.03 -3.44 13.91
CA SER A 157 -1.60 -3.61 14.21
C SER A 157 -0.95 -4.82 13.53
N SER A 158 0.36 -4.78 13.40
CA SER A 158 1.18 -5.89 12.97
C SER A 158 1.60 -6.72 14.17
N THR A 159 1.71 -8.02 14.01
CA THR A 159 2.34 -8.90 14.99
C THR A 159 3.86 -8.77 14.90
N ILE A 160 4.59 -9.29 15.90
CA ILE A 160 6.06 -9.36 15.82
C ILE A 160 6.50 -10.25 14.66
N GLU A 161 5.73 -11.28 14.36
CA GLU A 161 6.01 -12.19 13.22
C GLU A 161 5.89 -11.48 11.88
N ASP A 162 4.84 -10.64 11.69
CA ASP A 162 4.70 -9.80 10.50
C ASP A 162 5.90 -8.85 10.33
N LEU A 163 6.38 -8.27 11.45
CA LEU A 163 7.54 -7.36 11.41
C LEU A 163 8.83 -8.11 11.06
N ARG A 164 9.04 -9.32 11.56
CA ARG A 164 10.18 -10.17 11.20
C ARG A 164 10.13 -10.53 9.72
N GLN A 165 8.98 -11.02 9.25
CA GLN A 165 8.81 -11.35 7.84
C GLN A 165 9.09 -10.15 6.92
N MET A 166 8.63 -8.95 7.30
CA MET A 166 8.91 -7.74 6.55
C MET A 166 10.43 -7.41 6.55
N LEU A 167 11.10 -7.58 7.68
CA LEU A 167 12.55 -7.36 7.80
C LEU A 167 13.31 -8.34 6.91
N ASP A 168 13.01 -9.63 7.01
CA ASP A 168 13.64 -10.69 6.21
C ASP A 168 13.48 -10.43 4.70
N GLN A 169 12.28 -10.05 4.26
CA GLN A 169 12.01 -9.71 2.86
C GLN A 169 12.75 -8.43 2.41
N THR A 170 12.92 -7.47 3.32
CA THR A 170 13.67 -6.24 3.03
C THR A 170 15.16 -6.52 2.92
N GLU A 171 15.73 -7.32 3.83
CA GLU A 171 17.14 -7.74 3.81
C GLU A 171 17.46 -8.61 2.58
N ALA A 172 16.51 -9.44 2.16
CA ALA A 172 16.61 -10.22 0.93
C ALA A 172 16.41 -9.39 -0.37
N GLY A 173 16.15 -8.07 -0.27
CA GLY A 173 15.92 -7.18 -1.41
C GLY A 173 14.58 -7.38 -2.12
N GLN A 174 13.68 -8.18 -1.56
CA GLN A 174 12.34 -8.44 -2.11
C GLN A 174 11.39 -7.28 -1.91
N LEU A 175 11.55 -6.51 -0.81
CA LEU A 175 10.80 -5.31 -0.52
C LEU A 175 11.75 -4.12 -0.33
N SER A 176 11.29 -2.93 -0.67
CA SER A 176 11.99 -1.69 -0.39
C SER A 176 11.04 -0.70 0.28
N PRO A 177 11.11 -0.52 1.61
CA PRO A 177 10.36 0.51 2.31
C PRO A 177 10.86 1.93 1.95
N ASN A 178 12.09 2.03 1.47
CA ASN A 178 12.79 3.28 1.13
C ASN A 178 12.08 4.07 0.03
N ARG A 179 11.44 3.38 -0.91
CA ARG A 179 10.66 4.01 -1.98
C ARG A 179 9.50 4.86 -1.44
N SER A 180 9.00 4.52 -0.26
CA SER A 180 7.93 5.28 0.38
C SER A 180 8.40 6.58 1.03
N VAL A 181 9.69 6.81 1.21
CA VAL A 181 10.25 8.07 1.74
C VAL A 181 10.08 9.17 0.68
N LYS A 182 9.51 10.31 1.07
CA LYS A 182 9.28 11.45 0.17
C LYS A 182 9.87 12.76 0.70
N ALA A 183 10.05 12.86 2.00
CA ALA A 183 10.71 13.99 2.62
C ALA A 183 11.48 13.55 3.87
N ILE A 184 12.56 14.25 4.16
CA ILE A 184 13.36 14.06 5.37
C ILE A 184 13.49 15.38 6.13
N GLY A 185 13.77 15.32 7.41
CA GLY A 185 13.97 16.50 8.24
C GLY A 185 14.63 16.19 9.57
N SER A 186 15.12 17.23 10.24
CA SER A 186 15.64 17.17 11.61
C SER A 186 14.52 17.12 12.65
N LEU A 187 14.86 16.97 13.92
CA LEU A 187 13.91 17.08 15.02
C LEU A 187 13.18 18.45 15.01
N ASP A 188 13.86 19.51 14.63
CA ASP A 188 13.28 20.86 14.59
C ASP A 188 12.15 20.98 13.54
N ALA A 189 12.22 20.17 12.48
CA ALA A 189 11.21 20.08 11.44
C ALA A 189 10.01 19.17 11.79
N PHE A 190 9.96 18.59 13.00
CA PHE A 190 8.94 17.62 13.39
C PHE A 190 7.50 18.15 13.26
N ARG A 191 7.28 19.42 13.65
CA ARG A 191 5.94 20.07 13.56
C ARG A 191 5.50 20.19 12.11
N ASP A 192 6.41 20.59 11.24
CA ASP A 192 6.15 20.72 9.79
C ASP A 192 5.90 19.36 9.16
N GLY A 193 6.64 18.34 9.61
CA GLY A 193 6.41 16.94 9.24
C GLY A 193 5.01 16.45 9.62
N LEU A 194 4.55 16.71 10.84
CA LEU A 194 3.18 16.36 11.26
C LEU A 194 2.12 17.11 10.44
N ALA A 195 2.32 18.40 10.17
CA ALA A 195 1.43 19.18 9.33
C ALA A 195 1.37 18.61 7.91
N ALA A 196 2.52 18.27 7.33
CA ALA A 196 2.61 17.67 6.00
C ALA A 196 1.87 16.32 5.90
N VAL A 197 1.94 15.49 6.94
CA VAL A 197 1.20 14.23 7.01
C VAL A 197 -0.31 14.46 7.14
N ARG A 198 -0.72 15.37 8.04
CA ARG A 198 -2.13 15.73 8.23
C ARG A 198 -2.77 16.23 6.93
N ASP A 199 -2.05 17.09 6.22
CA ASP A 199 -2.53 17.77 5.02
C ASP A 199 -2.28 16.94 3.74
N ALA A 200 -1.78 15.69 3.91
CA ALA A 200 -1.43 14.77 2.82
C ALA A 200 -0.53 15.40 1.74
N ARG A 201 0.42 16.25 2.17
CA ARG A 201 1.30 17.03 1.30
C ARG A 201 2.18 16.14 0.41
N PHE A 202 2.61 14.99 0.94
CA PHE A 202 3.44 14.03 0.21
C PHE A 202 2.69 12.72 -0.03
N PRO A 203 2.92 12.06 -1.18
CA PRO A 203 2.34 10.75 -1.48
C PRO A 203 3.12 9.60 -0.81
N GLY A 204 3.82 9.86 0.29
CA GLY A 204 4.69 8.91 0.97
C GLY A 204 4.97 9.27 2.43
N LYS A 205 6.05 8.71 2.94
CA LYS A 205 6.49 8.88 4.32
C LYS A 205 7.35 10.14 4.47
N VAL A 206 7.20 10.78 5.62
CA VAL A 206 8.12 11.80 6.14
C VAL A 206 9.00 11.13 7.19
N VAL A 207 10.31 11.23 7.04
CA VAL A 207 11.27 10.68 7.99
C VAL A 207 11.93 11.82 8.77
N ILE A 208 11.88 11.74 10.09
CA ILE A 208 12.53 12.70 10.99
C ILE A 208 13.73 12.01 11.65
N TYR A 209 14.88 12.64 11.51
CA TYR A 209 16.14 12.23 12.15
C TYR A 209 16.32 12.99 13.47
N PRO A 210 16.00 12.38 14.61
CA PRO A 210 15.97 13.08 15.89
C PRO A 210 17.35 13.53 16.39
N GLN A 211 18.40 12.91 15.89
CA GLN A 211 19.80 13.25 16.23
C GLN A 211 20.34 14.43 15.41
N ILE A 212 19.65 14.83 14.34
CA ILE A 212 20.03 15.96 13.49
C ILE A 212 19.31 17.22 13.96
N LYS A 213 20.00 18.38 13.86
CA LYS A 213 19.48 19.72 14.15
C LYS A 213 19.59 20.60 12.91
N ASP A 214 18.80 21.66 12.93
CA ASP A 214 18.88 22.76 11.94
C ASP A 214 18.72 22.33 10.46
N PHE A 215 18.04 21.20 10.21
CA PHE A 215 17.70 20.78 8.86
C PHE A 215 16.19 20.83 8.65
N PRO A 216 15.69 21.67 7.73
CA PRO A 216 14.26 21.84 7.51
C PRO A 216 13.63 20.59 6.89
N LEU A 217 12.27 20.51 6.92
CA LEU A 217 11.55 19.46 6.18
C LEU A 217 11.78 19.64 4.69
N THR A 218 12.56 18.75 4.10
CA THR A 218 13.00 18.85 2.70
C THR A 218 12.49 17.66 1.90
N PRO A 219 11.70 17.87 0.83
CA PRO A 219 11.36 16.84 -0.14
C PRO A 219 12.60 16.24 -0.79
N LEU A 220 12.60 14.95 -1.12
CA LEU A 220 13.76 14.31 -1.76
C LEU A 220 14.13 14.99 -3.09
N THR A 221 13.15 15.53 -3.82
CA THR A 221 13.37 16.25 -5.07
C THR A 221 14.12 17.57 -4.91
N GLU A 222 14.02 18.21 -3.74
CA GLU A 222 14.71 19.47 -3.43
C GLU A 222 16.13 19.26 -2.91
N LEU A 223 16.54 18.01 -2.64
CA LEU A 223 17.90 17.69 -2.24
C LEU A 223 18.92 17.99 -3.35
N SER A 224 18.50 18.01 -4.61
CA SER A 224 19.36 18.42 -5.73
C SER A 224 19.94 19.83 -5.54
N GLU A 225 19.22 20.71 -4.87
CA GLU A 225 19.61 22.10 -4.61
C GLU A 225 20.28 22.25 -3.25
N THR A 226 19.81 21.53 -2.23
CA THR A 226 20.24 21.69 -0.84
C THR A 226 21.40 20.78 -0.45
N LEU A 227 21.38 19.53 -0.90
CA LEU A 227 22.39 18.50 -0.63
C LEU A 227 22.67 17.66 -1.88
N PRO A 228 23.35 18.22 -2.90
CA PRO A 228 23.52 17.54 -4.20
C PRO A 228 24.27 16.22 -4.12
N THR A 229 25.18 16.03 -3.16
CA THR A 229 25.92 14.78 -2.98
C THR A 229 25.01 13.66 -2.44
N VAL A 230 24.07 14.00 -1.57
CA VAL A 230 23.02 13.07 -1.10
C VAL A 230 22.05 12.75 -2.22
N TYR A 231 21.62 13.78 -2.96
CA TYR A 231 20.72 13.58 -4.11
C TYR A 231 21.30 12.64 -5.17
N ALA A 232 22.58 12.77 -5.46
CA ALA A 232 23.28 11.91 -6.43
C ALA A 232 23.29 10.41 -6.03
N LYS A 233 23.02 10.10 -4.75
CA LYS A 233 22.95 8.74 -4.23
C LYS A 233 21.51 8.21 -4.15
N LEU A 234 20.50 9.02 -4.50
CA LEU A 234 19.14 8.53 -4.64
C LEU A 234 19.05 7.60 -5.87
N LYS A 235 18.28 6.54 -5.74
CA LYS A 235 17.96 5.72 -6.90
C LYS A 235 16.94 6.47 -7.76
N ASP A 236 17.28 6.66 -9.05
CA ASP A 236 16.46 7.39 -10.03
C ASP A 236 16.04 8.80 -9.59
N GLY A 237 16.81 9.43 -8.69
CA GLY A 237 16.50 10.75 -8.11
C GLY A 237 15.22 10.79 -7.26
N ARG A 238 14.66 9.65 -6.87
CA ARG A 238 13.34 9.57 -6.23
C ARG A 238 13.26 8.63 -5.03
N GLU A 239 14.11 7.59 -4.99
CA GLU A 239 14.08 6.59 -3.93
C GLU A 239 15.24 6.80 -2.98
N TRP A 240 14.94 6.85 -1.67
CA TRP A 240 15.93 6.91 -0.62
C TRP A 240 16.77 5.64 -0.62
N THR A 241 18.07 5.74 -0.40
CA THR A 241 19.00 4.60 -0.36
C THR A 241 19.82 4.62 0.90
N VAL A 242 20.43 3.51 1.25
CA VAL A 242 21.37 3.41 2.38
C VAL A 242 22.59 4.31 2.15
N GLU A 243 23.03 4.43 0.89
CA GLU A 243 24.16 5.28 0.51
C GLU A 243 23.80 6.77 0.67
N ALA A 244 22.57 7.16 0.31
CA ALA A 244 22.08 8.52 0.51
C ALA A 244 21.93 8.83 2.00
N GLU A 245 21.45 7.88 2.80
CA GLU A 245 21.33 8.05 4.24
C GLU A 245 22.70 8.22 4.91
N ARG A 246 23.67 7.38 4.56
CA ARG A 246 25.05 7.51 5.08
C ARG A 246 25.64 8.87 4.76
N GLU A 247 25.57 9.29 3.50
CA GLU A 247 26.07 10.62 3.09
C GLU A 247 25.35 11.74 3.85
N PHE A 248 24.04 11.64 4.03
CA PHE A 248 23.27 12.62 4.79
C PHE A 248 23.72 12.67 6.26
N LEU A 249 23.92 11.52 6.89
CA LEU A 249 24.38 11.44 8.27
C LEU A 249 25.84 11.94 8.40
N ASP A 250 26.71 11.61 7.46
CA ASP A 250 28.11 12.06 7.47
C ASP A 250 28.23 13.59 7.33
N ILE A 251 27.32 14.22 6.59
CA ILE A 251 27.28 15.69 6.45
C ILE A 251 26.68 16.36 7.69
N MET A 252 25.64 15.76 8.27
CA MET A 252 24.81 16.44 9.28
C MET A 252 25.21 16.09 10.72
N LEU A 253 25.94 15.02 10.95
CA LEU A 253 26.47 14.64 12.26
C LEU A 253 27.93 15.07 12.36
N PRO A 254 28.36 15.64 13.52
CA PRO A 254 29.73 16.06 13.74
C PRO A 254 30.71 14.90 13.85
#